data_c1d18883767c206dc49b94f71d332ebc
#
_entry.id   c1d18883767c206dc49b94f71d332ebc
#
_cell.length_a   1.000
_cell.length_b   1.000
_cell.length_c   1.000
_cell.angle_alpha   90.00
_cell.angle_beta   90.00
_cell.angle_gamma   90.00
#
_symmetry.space_group_name_H-M   'P 1'
#
loop_
_entity.id
_entity.type
_entity.pdbx_description
1 polymer ?
#
loop_
_entity_poly.entity_id
_entity_poly.type
_entity_poly.pdbx_seq_one_letter_code
_entity_poly.pdbx_strand_id
1 'polypeptide(L)'
;MKANKEARKLSRLMLRNSFTSGKLDEEKISRMVQSVLETKPRHYVEVLKDYQHLLYLEAEKRRAVIESATPLNRSLGDRIIENLKARYGEDITAEFHTNPELIGGLKIKIGDDVWDGSIKHRLNELQESF
;
A
#
# COMPACT_ATOMS: atom_id res chain seq x y z
N MET A 1 -20.55 -10.17 0.34
CA MET A 1 -21.68 -9.68 1.14
C MET A 1 -21.52 -8.21 1.43
N LYS A 2 -22.55 -7.43 1.12
CA LYS A 2 -22.45 -5.98 1.36
C LYS A 2 -22.63 -5.69 2.85
N ALA A 3 -21.70 -4.96 3.43
CA ALA A 3 -21.83 -4.53 4.81
C ALA A 3 -23.02 -3.58 4.96
N ASN A 4 -23.67 -3.65 6.11
CA ASN A 4 -24.74 -2.74 6.47
C ASN A 4 -24.23 -1.30 6.48
N LYS A 5 -25.10 -0.34 6.16
CA LYS A 5 -24.75 1.08 6.14
C LYS A 5 -24.15 1.57 7.47
N GLU A 6 -24.71 1.12 8.58
CA GLU A 6 -24.20 1.45 9.91
C GLU A 6 -22.84 0.83 10.16
N ALA A 7 -22.64 -0.42 9.74
CA ALA A 7 -21.37 -1.11 9.87
C ALA A 7 -20.28 -0.40 9.06
N ARG A 8 -20.59 0.04 7.85
CA ARG A 8 -19.65 0.80 7.02
C ARG A 8 -19.27 2.13 7.65
N LYS A 9 -20.23 2.80 8.24
CA LYS A 9 -20.00 4.08 8.90
C LYS A 9 -19.03 3.91 10.07
N LEU A 10 -19.26 2.88 10.88
CA LEU A 10 -18.40 2.60 12.03
C LEU A 10 -16.99 2.18 11.59
N SER A 11 -16.88 1.31 10.59
CA SER A 11 -15.57 0.88 10.10
C SER A 11 -14.76 2.04 9.51
N ARG A 12 -15.41 2.97 8.83
CA ARG A 12 -14.74 4.18 8.32
C ARG A 12 -14.24 5.08 9.43
N LEU A 13 -15.03 5.23 10.50
CA LEU A 13 -14.60 5.97 11.68
C LEU A 13 -13.39 5.30 12.34
N MET A 14 -13.41 3.99 12.44
CA MET A 14 -12.29 3.22 12.98
C MET A 14 -11.03 3.44 12.12
N LEU A 15 -11.19 3.42 10.81
CA LEU A 15 -10.07 3.66 9.89
C LEU A 15 -9.46 5.05 10.09
N ARG A 16 -10.29 6.09 10.20
CA ARG A 16 -9.82 7.45 10.46
C ARG A 16 -9.00 7.55 11.73
N ASN A 17 -9.42 6.83 12.76
CA ASN A 17 -8.76 6.85 14.06
C ASN A 17 -7.58 5.87 14.14
N SER A 18 -7.30 5.15 13.05
CA SER A 18 -6.19 4.19 12.98
C SER A 18 -4.85 4.82 12.60
N PHE A 19 -4.86 6.11 12.28
CA PHE A 19 -3.66 6.80 11.82
C PHE A 19 -2.99 7.61 12.92
N THR A 20 -1.66 7.62 12.90
CA THR A 20 -0.84 8.53 13.69
C THR A 20 0.16 9.19 12.75
N SER A 21 0.10 10.50 12.64
CA SER A 21 0.97 11.26 11.72
C SER A 21 0.89 10.79 10.27
N GLY A 22 -0.31 10.42 9.83
CA GLY A 22 -0.56 9.96 8.47
C GLY A 22 -0.20 8.52 8.20
N LYS A 23 0.29 7.79 9.20
CA LYS A 23 0.65 6.37 9.09
C LYS A 23 -0.28 5.51 9.93
N LEU A 24 -0.54 4.29 9.46
CA LEU A 24 -1.32 3.33 10.23
C LEU A 24 -0.58 2.97 11.52
N ASP A 25 -1.29 3.03 12.62
CA ASP A 25 -0.76 2.71 13.96
C ASP A 25 -1.31 1.37 14.42
N GLU A 26 -0.46 0.37 14.50
CA GLU A 26 -0.84 -0.99 14.90
C GLU A 26 -1.44 -1.05 16.29
N GLU A 27 -0.94 -0.24 17.23
CA GLU A 27 -1.48 -0.21 18.58
C GLU A 27 -2.93 0.29 18.60
N LYS A 28 -3.21 1.35 17.85
CA LYS A 28 -4.57 1.89 17.73
C LYS A 28 -5.49 0.88 17.08
N ILE A 29 -5.01 0.21 16.04
CA ILE A 29 -5.78 -0.83 15.35
C ILE A 29 -6.12 -1.96 16.32
N SER A 30 -5.14 -2.45 17.07
CA SER A 30 -5.33 -3.53 18.04
C SER A 30 -6.32 -3.14 19.14
N ARG A 31 -6.19 -1.93 19.66
CA ARG A 31 -7.11 -1.43 20.70
C ARG A 31 -8.55 -1.33 20.20
N MET A 32 -8.73 -0.84 18.99
CA MET A 32 -10.06 -0.71 18.40
C MET A 32 -10.70 -2.07 18.13
N VAL A 33 -9.93 -3.01 17.58
CA VAL A 33 -10.41 -4.37 17.33
C VAL A 33 -10.80 -5.03 18.66
N GLN A 34 -9.97 -4.91 19.67
CA GLN A 34 -10.24 -5.48 20.98
C GLN A 34 -11.49 -4.86 21.62
N SER A 35 -11.63 -3.56 21.53
CA SER A 35 -12.81 -2.86 22.03
C SER A 35 -14.08 -3.35 21.35
N VAL A 36 -14.06 -3.53 20.04
CA VAL A 36 -15.20 -4.05 19.29
C VAL A 36 -15.54 -5.48 19.74
N LEU A 37 -14.53 -6.31 19.95
CA LEU A 37 -14.72 -7.69 20.40
C LEU A 37 -15.28 -7.77 21.83
N GLU A 38 -14.91 -6.84 22.69
CA GLU A 38 -15.41 -6.77 24.06
C GLU A 38 -16.85 -6.25 24.15
N THR A 39 -17.15 -5.19 23.42
CA THR A 39 -18.46 -4.54 23.46
C THR A 39 -19.49 -5.21 22.56
N LYS A 40 -19.03 -5.92 21.52
CA LYS A 40 -19.87 -6.61 20.54
C LYS A 40 -21.06 -5.77 20.08
N PRO A 41 -20.80 -4.59 19.46
CA PRO A 41 -21.90 -3.77 18.97
C PRO A 41 -22.67 -4.50 17.88
N ARG A 42 -23.86 -3.99 17.55
CA ARG A 42 -24.69 -4.58 16.51
C ARG A 42 -23.88 -4.68 15.19
N HIS A 43 -23.91 -5.83 14.55
CA HIS A 43 -23.19 -6.12 13.32
C HIS A 43 -21.66 -6.07 13.48
N TYR A 44 -21.13 -6.40 14.64
CA TYR A 44 -19.70 -6.29 14.91
C TYR A 44 -18.83 -7.13 13.95
N VAL A 45 -19.31 -8.30 13.54
CA VAL A 45 -18.57 -9.15 12.59
C VAL A 45 -18.45 -8.45 11.23
N GLU A 46 -19.52 -7.83 10.76
CA GLU A 46 -19.52 -7.07 9.51
C GLU A 46 -18.61 -5.84 9.60
N VAL A 47 -18.64 -5.16 10.75
CA VAL A 47 -17.75 -4.02 11.01
C VAL A 47 -16.29 -4.44 10.92
N LEU A 48 -15.93 -5.55 11.57
CA LEU A 48 -14.56 -6.03 11.56
C LEU A 48 -14.10 -6.47 10.16
N LYS A 49 -14.98 -7.14 9.41
CA LYS A 49 -14.66 -7.55 8.04
C LYS A 49 -14.45 -6.34 7.13
N ASP A 50 -15.32 -5.35 7.22
CA ASP A 50 -15.20 -4.14 6.42
C ASP A 50 -13.96 -3.33 6.82
N TYR A 51 -13.69 -3.23 8.10
CA TYR A 51 -12.49 -2.58 8.62
C TYR A 51 -11.21 -3.27 8.11
N GLN A 52 -11.18 -4.60 8.15
CA GLN A 52 -10.06 -5.38 7.62
C GLN A 52 -9.83 -5.07 6.15
N HIS A 53 -10.90 -5.02 5.38
CA HIS A 53 -10.83 -4.69 3.95
C HIS A 53 -10.28 -3.28 3.72
N LEU A 54 -10.76 -2.31 4.50
CA LEU A 54 -10.28 -0.94 4.41
C LEU A 54 -8.80 -0.82 4.76
N LEU A 55 -8.35 -1.55 5.78
CA LEU A 55 -6.93 -1.60 6.15
C LEU A 55 -6.08 -2.21 5.02
N TYR A 56 -6.58 -3.26 4.41
CA TYR A 56 -5.91 -3.89 3.27
C TYR A 56 -5.73 -2.90 2.12
N LEU A 57 -6.79 -2.16 1.76
CA LEU A 57 -6.73 -1.16 0.70
C LEU A 57 -5.72 -0.05 1.02
N GLU A 58 -5.67 0.39 2.27
CA GLU A 58 -4.71 1.40 2.69
C GLU A 58 -3.26 0.88 2.60
N ALA A 59 -3.03 -0.37 2.98
CA ALA A 59 -1.72 -0.99 2.87
C ALA A 59 -1.29 -1.14 1.41
N GLU A 60 -2.23 -1.50 0.52
CA GLU A 60 -1.95 -1.65 -0.91
C GLU A 60 -1.57 -0.32 -1.56
N LYS A 61 -2.11 0.79 -1.11
CA LYS A 61 -1.73 2.11 -1.61
C LYS A 61 -0.26 2.45 -1.36
N ARG A 62 0.32 1.81 -0.35
CA ARG A 62 1.72 2.04 0.05
C ARG A 62 2.66 0.91 -0.35
N ARG A 63 2.14 -0.08 -1.04
CA ARG A 63 2.94 -1.22 -1.49
C ARG A 63 3.41 -0.98 -2.91
N ALA A 64 4.73 -0.88 -3.08
CA ALA A 64 5.35 -0.74 -4.38
C ALA A 64 5.87 -2.11 -4.83
N VAL A 65 5.45 -2.56 -6.00
CA VAL A 65 5.95 -3.79 -6.61
C VAL A 65 6.77 -3.39 -7.85
N ILE A 66 8.04 -3.73 -7.81
CA ILE A 66 8.98 -3.36 -8.87
C ILE A 66 9.41 -4.63 -9.61
N GLU A 67 9.04 -4.71 -10.88
CA GLU A 67 9.44 -5.83 -11.73
C GLU A 67 10.49 -5.37 -12.73
N SER A 68 11.52 -6.19 -12.94
CA SER A 68 12.56 -5.92 -13.91
C SER A 68 12.88 -7.16 -14.72
N ALA A 69 13.35 -6.97 -15.94
CA ALA A 69 13.71 -8.09 -16.82
C ALA A 69 14.93 -8.86 -16.30
N THR A 70 15.82 -8.14 -15.63
CA THR A 70 17.01 -8.71 -15.01
C THR A 70 17.11 -8.23 -13.57
N PRO A 71 17.82 -8.95 -12.69
CA PRO A 71 18.00 -8.48 -11.32
C PRO A 71 18.62 -7.10 -11.28
N LEU A 72 18.03 -6.20 -10.51
CA LEU A 72 18.54 -4.86 -10.32
C LEU A 72 19.73 -4.88 -9.36
N ASN A 73 20.74 -4.05 -9.61
CA ASN A 73 21.80 -3.90 -8.65
C ASN A 73 21.28 -3.13 -7.43
N ARG A 74 21.97 -3.28 -6.31
CA ARG A 74 21.54 -2.69 -5.03
C ARG A 74 21.47 -1.16 -5.09
N SER A 75 22.42 -0.53 -5.77
CA SER A 75 22.47 0.91 -5.91
C SER A 75 21.26 1.47 -6.63
N LEU A 76 20.85 0.85 -7.73
CA LEU A 76 19.67 1.26 -8.49
C LEU A 76 18.41 0.99 -7.70
N GLY A 77 18.33 -0.15 -7.03
CA GLY A 77 17.19 -0.48 -6.17
C GLY A 77 17.00 0.53 -5.05
N ASP A 78 18.07 0.91 -4.38
CA ASP A 78 18.03 1.90 -3.31
C ASP A 78 17.59 3.27 -3.82
N ARG A 79 18.03 3.67 -5.00
CA ARG A 79 17.61 4.94 -5.61
C ARG A 79 16.11 4.93 -5.94
N ILE A 80 15.60 3.83 -6.45
CA ILE A 80 14.18 3.69 -6.75
C ILE A 80 13.37 3.83 -5.45
N ILE A 81 13.79 3.16 -4.39
CA ILE A 81 13.12 3.23 -3.09
C ILE A 81 13.12 4.67 -2.54
N GLU A 82 14.27 5.33 -2.57
CA GLU A 82 14.37 6.72 -2.10
C GLU A 82 13.44 7.64 -2.88
N ASN A 83 13.41 7.51 -4.18
CA ASN A 83 12.57 8.32 -5.04
C ASN A 83 11.08 8.07 -4.80
N LEU A 84 10.70 6.82 -4.60
CA LEU A 84 9.33 6.47 -4.27
C LEU A 84 8.93 7.03 -2.91
N LYS A 85 9.81 6.95 -1.92
CA LYS A 85 9.55 7.51 -0.59
C LYS A 85 9.39 9.02 -0.63
N ALA A 86 10.21 9.71 -1.43
CA ALA A 86 10.11 11.15 -1.60
C ALA A 86 8.79 11.57 -2.24
N ARG A 87 8.27 10.75 -3.15
CA ARG A 87 7.06 11.07 -3.90
C ARG A 87 5.78 10.61 -3.22
N TYR A 88 5.79 9.45 -2.59
CA TYR A 88 4.59 8.83 -2.02
C TYR A 88 4.57 8.75 -0.48
N GLY A 89 5.69 9.02 0.16
CA GLY A 89 5.82 8.97 1.61
C GLY A 89 6.81 7.91 2.08
N GLU A 90 7.31 8.08 3.29
CA GLU A 90 8.34 7.19 3.85
C GLU A 90 7.83 5.81 4.29
N ASP A 91 6.52 5.65 4.41
CA ASP A 91 5.90 4.40 4.83
C ASP A 91 5.69 3.40 3.71
N ILE A 92 6.25 3.66 2.53
CA ILE A 92 6.17 2.76 1.39
C ILE A 92 7.00 1.50 1.63
N THR A 93 6.42 0.35 1.31
CA THR A 93 7.13 -0.92 1.26
C THR A 93 7.42 -1.27 -0.19
N ALA A 94 8.62 -1.75 -0.46
CA ALA A 94 9.04 -2.11 -1.81
C ALA A 94 9.33 -3.59 -1.93
N GLU A 95 8.80 -4.21 -2.98
CA GLU A 95 9.08 -5.60 -3.33
C GLU A 95 9.72 -5.62 -4.72
N PHE A 96 10.80 -6.38 -4.88
CA PHE A 96 11.49 -6.50 -6.15
C PHE A 96 11.30 -7.91 -6.71
N HIS A 97 10.87 -7.98 -7.97
CA HIS A 97 10.67 -9.24 -8.67
C HIS A 97 11.38 -9.20 -10.01
N THR A 98 12.02 -10.30 -10.36
CA THR A 98 12.62 -10.45 -11.68
C THR A 98 11.64 -11.18 -12.57
N ASN A 99 11.27 -10.56 -13.69
CA ASN A 99 10.38 -11.15 -14.67
C ASN A 99 11.04 -11.14 -16.05
N PRO A 100 11.63 -12.28 -16.47
CA PRO A 100 12.32 -12.35 -17.76
C PRO A 100 11.42 -12.11 -18.98
N GLU A 101 10.10 -12.20 -18.81
CA GLU A 101 9.16 -11.93 -19.90
C GLU A 101 9.06 -10.44 -20.23
N LEU A 102 9.51 -9.57 -19.34
CA LEU A 102 9.57 -8.15 -19.63
C LEU A 102 10.66 -7.87 -20.66
N ILE A 103 10.29 -7.13 -21.69
CA ILE A 103 11.23 -6.80 -22.77
C ILE A 103 12.08 -5.59 -22.37
N GLY A 104 13.17 -5.86 -21.65
CA GLY A 104 14.16 -4.87 -21.32
C GLY A 104 13.65 -3.67 -20.54
N GLY A 105 12.64 -3.86 -19.72
CA GLY A 105 11.99 -2.77 -19.04
C GLY A 105 11.92 -2.89 -17.55
N LEU A 106 11.35 -1.85 -16.97
CA LEU A 106 11.04 -1.77 -15.55
C LEU A 106 9.57 -1.45 -15.40
N LYS A 107 8.90 -2.21 -14.53
CA LYS A 107 7.50 -1.97 -14.22
C LYS A 107 7.37 -1.71 -12.73
N ILE A 108 6.77 -0.59 -12.36
CA ILE A 108 6.54 -0.22 -10.97
C ILE A 108 5.05 -0.05 -10.78
N LYS A 109 4.49 -0.78 -9.84
CA LYS A 109 3.09 -0.64 -9.45
C LYS A 109 3.03 -0.19 -8.00
N ILE A 110 2.35 0.91 -7.74
CA ILE A 110 2.13 1.42 -6.39
C ILE A 110 0.68 1.89 -6.28
N GLY A 111 -0.11 1.18 -5.46
CA GLY A 111 -1.54 1.44 -5.41
C GLY A 111 -2.17 1.26 -6.79
N ASP A 112 -2.82 2.30 -7.28
CA ASP A 112 -3.43 2.31 -8.62
C ASP A 112 -2.50 2.85 -9.70
N ASP A 113 -1.36 3.39 -9.31
CA ASP A 113 -0.39 3.95 -10.26
C ASP A 113 0.50 2.86 -10.83
N VAL A 114 0.61 2.81 -12.15
CA VAL A 114 1.46 1.84 -12.84
C VAL A 114 2.41 2.60 -13.75
N TRP A 115 3.69 2.38 -13.53
CA TRP A 115 4.76 2.88 -14.39
C TRP A 115 5.28 1.71 -15.21
N ASP A 116 4.84 1.62 -16.45
CA ASP A 116 5.28 0.56 -17.35
C ASP A 116 6.22 1.18 -18.39
N GLY A 117 7.49 1.16 -18.07
CA GLY A 117 8.51 1.70 -18.95
C GLY A 117 9.26 0.58 -19.62
N SER A 118 8.96 0.36 -20.92
CA SER A 118 9.90 -0.37 -21.70
C SER A 118 11.12 0.51 -21.74
N ILE A 119 12.19 0.18 -20.92
CA ILE A 119 13.37 0.60 -21.44
C ILE A 119 14.04 1.81 -20.87
N LYS A 120 15.24 1.95 -21.29
CA LYS A 120 16.17 3.01 -20.98
C LYS A 120 15.57 4.41 -20.94
N HIS A 121 14.68 4.70 -21.87
CA HIS A 121 14.09 6.03 -21.97
C HIS A 121 13.23 6.38 -20.77
N ARG A 122 12.40 5.44 -20.35
CA ARG A 122 11.54 5.66 -19.18
C ARG A 122 12.27 5.57 -17.85
N LEU A 123 13.30 4.75 -17.79
CA LEU A 123 14.18 4.74 -16.63
C LEU A 123 14.86 6.10 -16.45
N ASN A 124 15.31 6.69 -17.54
CA ASN A 124 15.91 8.02 -17.49
C ASN A 124 14.89 9.08 -17.10
N GLU A 125 13.67 9.01 -17.61
CA GLU A 125 12.58 9.91 -17.19
C GLU A 125 12.29 9.78 -15.71
N LEU A 126 12.23 8.55 -15.20
CA LEU A 126 12.02 8.31 -13.78
C LEU A 126 13.14 8.88 -12.93
N GLN A 127 14.38 8.72 -13.38
CA GLN A 127 15.53 9.28 -12.70
C GLN A 127 15.53 10.80 -12.68
N GLU A 128 15.11 11.42 -13.76
CA GLU A 128 15.01 12.88 -13.87
C GLU A 128 13.79 13.42 -13.10
N SER A 129 12.70 12.67 -13.07
CA SER A 129 11.47 13.06 -12.35
C SER A 129 11.63 12.96 -10.85
N PHE A 130 12.50 12.09 -10.44
CA PHE A 130 12.79 11.85 -9.06
C PHE A 130 13.92 12.74 -8.60
#